data_aec0df4babc57f074899c8015d129482
#
_entry.id   aec0df4babc57f074899c8015d129482
#
_cell.length_a   1.000
_cell.length_b   1.000
_cell.length_c   1.000
_cell.angle_alpha   90.00
_cell.angle_beta   90.00
_cell.angle_gamma   90.00
#
_symmetry.space_group_name_H-M   'P 1'
#
loop_
_entity.id
_entity.type
_entity.pdbx_description
1 polymer ?
#
loop_
_entity_poly.entity_id
_entity_poly.type
_entity_poly.pdbx_seq_one_letter_code
_entity_poly.pdbx_strand_id
1 'polypeptide(L)'
;IYWLARMVEGGEDPAFIARRLVISAAEDIGLANPNALLLANACFETLMKIGWPEGRIPLAETTIYLATSPKSNSAYSAINDALELVRSTGNLPVPLHLRNAPTKLMKQLGYGQEYKYAHSYEGNFVKQQFLPDELKEKRIWQPQNNAAEQKHAERMQQLWEKGSNKY
;
A
#
# COMPACT_ATOMS: atom_id res chain seq x y z
N ILE A 1 -20.13 -1.29 17.24
CA ILE A 1 -20.65 -0.16 18.07
C ILE A 1 -20.71 -0.52 19.55
N TYR A 2 -21.24 -1.68 19.93
CA TYR A 2 -21.32 -2.06 21.35
C TYR A 2 -19.93 -2.09 22.02
N TRP A 3 -18.93 -2.66 21.37
CA TRP A 3 -17.57 -2.72 21.92
C TRP A 3 -16.86 -1.37 21.94
N LEU A 4 -17.15 -0.49 20.97
CA LEU A 4 -16.72 0.91 21.04
C LEU A 4 -17.29 1.60 22.29
N ALA A 5 -18.60 1.47 22.52
CA ALA A 5 -19.23 2.02 23.71
C ALA A 5 -18.64 1.43 25.01
N ARG A 6 -18.33 0.12 25.03
CA ARG A 6 -17.69 -0.54 26.18
C ARG A 6 -16.29 0.02 26.48
N MET A 7 -15.49 0.31 25.45
CA MET A 7 -14.17 0.94 25.63
C MET A 7 -14.32 2.37 26.18
N VAL A 8 -15.24 3.14 25.64
CA VAL A 8 -15.52 4.52 26.09
C VAL A 8 -15.98 4.54 27.54
N GLU A 9 -16.97 3.74 27.92
CA GLU A 9 -17.48 3.64 29.30
C GLU A 9 -16.42 3.06 30.25
N GLY A 10 -15.51 2.24 29.74
CA GLY A 10 -14.37 1.70 30.49
C GLY A 10 -13.22 2.70 30.72
N GLY A 11 -13.33 3.90 30.16
CA GLY A 11 -12.33 4.97 30.33
C GLY A 11 -11.11 4.84 29.42
N GLU A 12 -11.24 4.09 28.31
CA GLU A 12 -10.15 4.01 27.32
C GLU A 12 -9.91 5.37 26.66
N ASP A 13 -8.64 5.70 26.39
CA ASP A 13 -8.27 6.92 25.69
C ASP A 13 -8.91 6.99 24.30
N PRO A 14 -9.78 7.99 24.05
CA PRO A 14 -10.41 8.13 22.74
C PRO A 14 -9.41 8.23 21.56
N ALA A 15 -8.25 8.86 21.79
CA ALA A 15 -7.19 8.94 20.78
C ALA A 15 -6.58 7.55 20.51
N PHE A 16 -6.45 6.69 21.52
CA PHE A 16 -6.04 5.30 21.32
C PHE A 16 -7.05 4.55 20.47
N ILE A 17 -8.34 4.67 20.78
CA ILE A 17 -9.41 4.03 19.98
C ILE A 17 -9.33 4.47 18.52
N ALA A 18 -9.21 5.79 18.27
CA ALA A 18 -9.09 6.32 16.91
C ALA A 18 -7.85 5.79 16.18
N ARG A 19 -6.70 5.69 16.85
CA ARG A 19 -5.48 5.07 16.27
C ARG A 19 -5.72 3.61 15.88
N ARG A 20 -6.44 2.85 16.69
CA ARG A 20 -6.78 1.45 16.37
C ARG A 20 -7.70 1.34 15.15
N LEU A 21 -8.63 2.29 14.97
CA LEU A 21 -9.45 2.36 13.76
C LEU A 21 -8.62 2.67 12.51
N VAL A 22 -7.62 3.57 12.61
CA VAL A 22 -6.67 3.85 11.50
C VAL A 22 -5.89 2.59 11.11
N ILE A 23 -5.40 1.84 12.09
CA ILE A 23 -4.67 0.58 11.83
C ILE A 23 -5.60 -0.44 11.17
N SER A 24 -6.81 -0.65 11.71
CA SER A 24 -7.78 -1.59 11.14
C SER A 24 -8.21 -1.20 9.72
N ALA A 25 -8.35 0.11 9.44
CA ALA A 25 -8.62 0.60 8.10
C ALA A 25 -7.51 0.24 7.10
N ALA A 26 -6.24 0.32 7.51
CA ALA A 26 -5.10 0.01 6.66
C ALA A 26 -4.85 -1.51 6.53
N GLU A 27 -4.99 -2.25 7.62
CA GLU A 27 -4.66 -3.68 7.72
C GLU A 27 -5.79 -4.58 7.21
N ASP A 28 -7.04 -4.33 7.65
CA ASP A 28 -8.17 -5.22 7.37
C ASP A 28 -8.97 -4.82 6.13
N ILE A 29 -9.13 -3.50 5.89
CA ILE A 29 -9.88 -2.98 4.73
C ILE A 29 -8.93 -2.78 3.54
N GLY A 30 -7.82 -2.08 3.76
CA GLY A 30 -6.75 -1.91 2.80
C GLY A 30 -7.23 -1.47 1.42
N LEU A 31 -6.74 -2.16 0.39
CA LEU A 31 -7.05 -1.86 -1.01
C LEU A 31 -8.47 -2.22 -1.45
N ALA A 32 -9.22 -2.98 -0.65
CA ALA A 32 -10.63 -3.27 -0.97
C ALA A 32 -11.50 -1.99 -0.92
N ASN A 33 -11.15 -1.03 -0.05
CA ASN A 33 -11.78 0.29 0.03
C ASN A 33 -10.78 1.33 0.57
N PRO A 34 -9.96 1.97 -0.27
CA PRO A 34 -8.95 2.94 0.16
C PRO A 34 -9.51 4.14 0.92
N ASN A 35 -10.78 4.48 0.75
CA ASN A 35 -11.44 5.56 1.50
C ASN A 35 -11.53 5.25 3.01
N ALA A 36 -11.43 4.00 3.41
CA ALA A 36 -11.45 3.60 4.81
C ALA A 36 -10.32 4.25 5.61
N LEU A 37 -9.10 4.26 5.08
CA LEU A 37 -7.96 4.89 5.71
C LEU A 37 -8.11 6.42 5.77
N LEU A 38 -8.65 7.04 4.72
CA LEU A 38 -8.90 8.48 4.68
C LEU A 38 -9.92 8.88 5.73
N LEU A 39 -11.04 8.13 5.84
CA LEU A 39 -12.08 8.39 6.83
C LEU A 39 -11.57 8.18 8.26
N ALA A 40 -10.82 7.10 8.51
CA ALA A 40 -10.26 6.82 9.83
C ALA A 40 -9.26 7.90 10.27
N ASN A 41 -8.43 8.40 9.35
CA ASN A 41 -7.53 9.52 9.64
C ASN A 41 -8.30 10.82 9.89
N ALA A 42 -9.32 11.12 9.08
CA ALA A 42 -10.19 12.28 9.31
C ALA A 42 -10.91 12.20 10.67
N CYS A 43 -11.33 11.00 11.07
CA CYS A 43 -11.92 10.75 12.40
C CYS A 43 -10.92 11.09 13.52
N PHE A 44 -9.67 10.60 13.43
CA PHE A 44 -8.64 10.92 14.40
C PHE A 44 -8.41 12.43 14.52
N GLU A 45 -8.22 13.11 13.38
CA GLU A 45 -8.03 14.56 13.33
C GLU A 45 -9.24 15.34 13.90
N THR A 46 -10.45 14.90 13.59
CA THR A 46 -11.69 15.51 14.09
C THR A 46 -11.79 15.33 15.60
N LEU A 47 -11.55 14.12 16.11
CA LEU A 47 -11.54 13.84 17.53
C LEU A 47 -10.57 14.77 18.30
N MET A 48 -9.38 14.99 17.77
CA MET A 48 -8.38 15.87 18.40
C MET A 48 -8.79 17.34 18.40
N LYS A 49 -9.65 17.76 17.45
CA LYS A 49 -10.12 19.14 17.33
C LYS A 49 -11.33 19.43 18.22
N ILE A 50 -12.31 18.51 18.24
CA ILE A 50 -13.59 18.74 18.95
C ILE A 50 -13.58 18.17 20.37
N GLY A 51 -12.74 17.16 20.63
CA GLY A 51 -12.66 16.52 21.94
C GLY A 51 -13.91 15.72 22.30
N TRP A 52 -14.05 15.48 23.61
CA TRP A 52 -15.16 14.75 24.20
C TRP A 52 -16.17 15.73 24.81
N PRO A 53 -17.51 15.45 24.78
CA PRO A 53 -18.15 14.16 24.41
C PRO A 53 -18.50 14.01 22.91
N GLU A 54 -18.39 15.03 22.09
CA GLU A 54 -18.80 15.00 20.67
C GLU A 54 -17.96 14.03 19.84
N GLY A 55 -16.72 13.77 20.21
CA GLY A 55 -15.79 12.84 19.56
C GLY A 55 -16.32 11.41 19.42
N ARG A 56 -17.31 11.00 20.25
CA ARG A 56 -17.98 9.70 20.11
C ARG A 56 -18.70 9.54 18.77
N ILE A 57 -19.13 10.66 18.13
CA ILE A 57 -19.92 10.63 16.89
C ILE A 57 -19.04 10.21 15.71
N PRO A 58 -17.91 10.88 15.38
CA PRO A 58 -17.01 10.43 14.32
C PRO A 58 -16.40 9.05 14.59
N LEU A 59 -16.17 8.67 15.86
CA LEU A 59 -15.75 7.31 16.20
C LEU A 59 -16.80 6.27 15.82
N ALA A 60 -18.08 6.55 16.10
CA ALA A 60 -19.18 5.66 15.74
C ALA A 60 -19.36 5.55 14.23
N GLU A 61 -19.35 6.67 13.50
CA GLU A 61 -19.41 6.72 12.04
C GLU A 61 -18.30 5.87 11.40
N THR A 62 -17.06 6.09 11.82
CA THR A 62 -15.91 5.35 11.32
C THR A 62 -16.01 3.86 11.63
N THR A 63 -16.43 3.50 12.84
CA THR A 63 -16.61 2.10 13.23
C THR A 63 -17.63 1.39 12.34
N ILE A 64 -18.76 2.04 12.06
CA ILE A 64 -19.79 1.49 11.15
C ILE A 64 -19.22 1.33 9.75
N TYR A 65 -18.56 2.36 9.24
CA TYR A 65 -17.98 2.34 7.90
C TYR A 65 -16.97 1.21 7.72
N LEU A 66 -16.06 1.02 8.68
CA LEU A 66 -15.07 -0.07 8.63
C LEU A 66 -15.75 -1.45 8.76
N ALA A 67 -16.72 -1.59 9.67
CA ALA A 67 -17.42 -2.84 9.88
C ALA A 67 -18.23 -3.31 8.65
N THR A 68 -18.69 -2.37 7.83
CA THR A 68 -19.49 -2.64 6.62
C THR A 68 -18.70 -2.61 5.32
N SER A 69 -17.41 -2.25 5.37
CA SER A 69 -16.53 -2.22 4.21
C SER A 69 -16.08 -3.63 3.79
N PRO A 70 -15.88 -3.88 2.48
CA PRO A 70 -15.18 -5.08 2.04
C PRO A 70 -13.76 -5.12 2.60
N LYS A 71 -13.21 -6.31 2.77
CA LYS A 71 -11.91 -6.51 3.44
C LYS A 71 -10.85 -7.03 2.49
N SER A 72 -9.62 -6.55 2.69
CA SER A 72 -8.41 -7.10 2.08
C SER A 72 -7.18 -6.76 2.91
N ASN A 73 -6.39 -7.75 3.21
CA ASN A 73 -5.08 -7.60 3.83
C ASN A 73 -3.93 -7.75 2.81
N SER A 74 -4.21 -7.63 1.51
CA SER A 74 -3.21 -7.88 0.45
C SER A 74 -1.98 -6.98 0.58
N ALA A 75 -2.15 -5.71 0.96
CA ALA A 75 -1.04 -4.78 1.17
C ALA A 75 -0.21 -5.15 2.42
N TYR A 76 -0.87 -5.57 3.50
CA TYR A 76 -0.21 -6.06 4.71
C TYR A 76 0.62 -7.32 4.43
N SER A 77 0.05 -8.29 3.72
CA SER A 77 0.76 -9.50 3.30
C SER A 77 1.95 -9.17 2.40
N ALA A 78 1.75 -8.31 1.41
CA ALA A 78 2.80 -7.93 0.46
C ALA A 78 4.02 -7.30 1.15
N ILE A 79 3.83 -6.39 2.11
CA ILE A 79 4.98 -5.81 2.82
C ILE A 79 5.68 -6.81 3.73
N ASN A 80 4.95 -7.74 4.37
CA ASN A 80 5.56 -8.78 5.18
C ASN A 80 6.37 -9.76 4.33
N ASP A 81 5.81 -10.22 3.20
CA ASP A 81 6.50 -11.09 2.25
C ASP A 81 7.76 -10.41 1.68
N ALA A 82 7.67 -9.12 1.36
CA ALA A 82 8.82 -8.34 0.90
C ALA A 82 9.91 -8.23 1.97
N LEU A 83 9.55 -7.99 3.23
CA LEU A 83 10.49 -7.92 4.34
C LEU A 83 11.19 -9.27 4.58
N GLU A 84 10.45 -10.37 4.51
CA GLU A 84 11.01 -11.72 4.62
C GLU A 84 11.95 -12.02 3.45
N LEU A 85 11.55 -11.67 2.23
CA LEU A 85 12.37 -11.81 1.04
C LEU A 85 13.70 -11.05 1.18
N VAL A 86 13.67 -9.78 1.60
CA VAL A 86 14.88 -8.99 1.84
C VAL A 86 15.78 -9.60 2.91
N ARG A 87 15.20 -10.10 4.01
CA ARG A 87 15.97 -10.77 5.08
C ARG A 87 16.64 -12.05 4.59
N SER A 88 15.98 -12.84 3.75
CA SER A 88 16.49 -14.11 3.24
C SER A 88 17.51 -13.95 2.11
N THR A 89 17.40 -12.90 1.28
CA THR A 89 18.28 -12.67 0.13
C THR A 89 19.44 -11.71 0.41
N GLY A 90 19.35 -10.95 1.52
CA GLY A 90 20.35 -9.96 1.87
C GLY A 90 20.36 -8.75 0.92
N ASN A 91 21.51 -8.13 0.79
CA ASN A 91 21.69 -6.84 0.10
C ASN A 91 21.91 -7.03 -1.42
N LEU A 92 20.87 -7.45 -2.14
CA LEU A 92 20.94 -7.55 -3.60
C LEU A 92 21.04 -6.16 -4.24
N PRO A 93 21.85 -6.00 -5.29
CA PRO A 93 22.07 -4.71 -5.92
C PRO A 93 20.86 -4.26 -6.75
N VAL A 94 20.58 -2.96 -6.73
CA VAL A 94 19.63 -2.36 -7.68
C VAL A 94 20.14 -2.54 -9.11
N PRO A 95 19.32 -2.92 -10.10
CA PRO A 95 19.73 -3.02 -11.51
C PRO A 95 20.41 -1.74 -12.01
N LEU A 96 21.47 -1.87 -12.81
CA LEU A 96 22.30 -0.73 -13.24
C LEU A 96 21.53 0.36 -13.94
N HIS A 97 20.56 0.01 -14.79
CA HIS A 97 19.75 0.96 -15.53
C HIS A 97 18.83 1.81 -14.62
N LEU A 98 18.52 1.35 -13.40
CA LEU A 98 17.70 2.11 -12.43
C LEU A 98 18.54 3.00 -11.52
N ARG A 99 19.88 2.91 -11.56
CA ARG A 99 20.75 3.70 -10.69
C ARG A 99 20.99 5.08 -11.27
N ASN A 100 20.93 6.11 -10.42
CA ASN A 100 21.32 7.46 -10.80
C ASN A 100 22.81 7.55 -11.10
N ALA A 101 23.19 8.31 -12.12
CA ALA A 101 24.58 8.51 -12.56
C ALA A 101 25.01 10.00 -12.48
N PRO A 102 25.07 10.61 -11.27
CA PRO A 102 25.41 12.03 -11.13
C PRO A 102 26.86 12.36 -11.47
N THR A 103 27.77 11.39 -11.43
CA THR A 103 29.20 11.58 -11.71
C THR A 103 29.63 10.91 -13.01
N LYS A 104 30.75 11.39 -13.58
CA LYS A 104 31.37 10.77 -14.78
C LYS A 104 31.74 9.30 -14.54
N LEU A 105 32.27 8.99 -13.35
CA LEU A 105 32.64 7.62 -12.98
C LEU A 105 31.40 6.70 -12.96
N MET A 106 30.29 7.14 -12.39
CA MET A 106 29.06 6.34 -12.36
C MET A 106 28.52 6.06 -13.78
N LYS A 107 28.60 7.05 -14.68
CA LYS A 107 28.25 6.85 -16.09
C LYS A 107 29.17 5.83 -16.77
N GLN A 108 30.49 5.88 -16.50
CA GLN A 108 31.43 4.90 -17.01
C GLN A 108 31.20 3.48 -16.48
N LEU A 109 30.66 3.36 -15.25
CA LEU A 109 30.25 2.10 -14.64
C LEU A 109 28.88 1.59 -15.14
N GLY A 110 28.26 2.27 -16.11
CA GLY A 110 26.99 1.86 -16.70
C GLY A 110 25.74 2.21 -15.91
N TYR A 111 25.86 3.09 -14.90
CA TYR A 111 24.68 3.53 -14.12
C TYR A 111 23.75 4.35 -15.01
N GLY A 112 22.44 4.03 -14.98
CA GLY A 112 21.40 4.67 -15.76
C GLY A 112 21.45 4.34 -17.25
N GLN A 113 22.38 3.48 -17.70
CA GLN A 113 22.46 3.06 -19.09
C GLN A 113 21.21 2.26 -19.46
N GLU A 114 20.63 2.56 -20.64
CA GLU A 114 19.40 1.93 -21.14
C GLU A 114 18.14 2.15 -20.28
N TYR A 115 18.16 3.13 -19.36
CA TYR A 115 16.95 3.50 -18.64
C TYR A 115 15.86 3.98 -19.59
N LYS A 116 14.68 3.40 -19.47
CA LYS A 116 13.51 3.74 -20.27
C LYS A 116 12.59 4.65 -19.47
N TYR A 117 12.48 5.91 -19.88
CA TYR A 117 11.58 6.85 -19.21
C TYR A 117 10.12 6.61 -19.64
N ALA A 118 9.29 6.13 -18.73
CA ALA A 118 7.92 5.65 -19.03
C ALA A 118 7.05 6.69 -19.76
N HIS A 119 7.20 7.98 -19.43
CA HIS A 119 6.43 9.07 -20.09
C HIS A 119 6.80 9.30 -21.57
N SER A 120 7.87 8.72 -22.07
CA SER A 120 8.23 8.75 -23.50
C SER A 120 7.55 7.66 -24.32
N TYR A 121 6.72 6.83 -23.69
CA TYR A 121 6.05 5.69 -24.32
C TYR A 121 4.54 5.83 -24.23
N GLU A 122 3.84 5.21 -25.18
CA GLU A 122 2.38 5.20 -25.23
C GLU A 122 1.78 4.66 -23.91
N GLY A 123 0.76 5.34 -23.38
CA GLY A 123 0.13 4.99 -22.12
C GLY A 123 1.01 5.24 -20.88
N ASN A 124 2.14 5.95 -21.02
CA ASN A 124 3.10 6.21 -19.94
C ASN A 124 3.61 4.92 -19.29
N PHE A 125 3.75 3.86 -20.07
CA PHE A 125 4.21 2.57 -19.60
C PHE A 125 5.25 1.99 -20.55
N VAL A 126 6.32 1.43 -19.99
CA VAL A 126 7.32 0.68 -20.74
C VAL A 126 7.81 -0.49 -19.89
N LYS A 127 7.97 -1.63 -20.53
CA LYS A 127 8.49 -2.80 -19.84
C LYS A 127 9.99 -2.68 -19.62
N GLN A 128 10.35 -2.79 -18.36
CA GLN A 128 11.75 -2.93 -17.93
C GLN A 128 11.77 -3.72 -16.63
N GLN A 129 12.90 -4.30 -16.32
CA GLN A 129 13.11 -5.04 -15.09
C GLN A 129 13.32 -4.06 -13.93
N PHE A 130 12.58 -4.24 -12.83
CA PHE A 130 12.69 -3.42 -11.63
C PHE A 130 13.36 -4.15 -10.47
N LEU A 131 13.22 -5.48 -10.42
CA LEU A 131 13.84 -6.30 -9.38
C LEU A 131 15.24 -6.75 -9.78
N PRO A 132 16.12 -7.09 -8.81
CA PRO A 132 17.39 -7.78 -9.08
C PRO A 132 17.20 -9.05 -9.90
N ASP A 133 18.25 -9.50 -10.60
CA ASP A 133 18.17 -10.65 -11.50
C ASP A 133 17.67 -11.92 -10.80
N GLU A 134 18.08 -12.12 -9.55
CA GLU A 134 17.69 -13.27 -8.73
C GLU A 134 16.20 -13.27 -8.38
N LEU A 135 15.55 -12.10 -8.44
CA LEU A 135 14.16 -11.89 -8.02
C LEU A 135 13.23 -11.51 -9.18
N LYS A 136 13.72 -11.45 -10.41
CA LYS A 136 12.98 -10.94 -11.59
C LYS A 136 11.61 -11.60 -11.84
N GLU A 137 11.45 -12.86 -11.41
CA GLU A 137 10.20 -13.62 -11.56
C GLU A 137 9.30 -13.57 -10.32
N LYS A 138 9.72 -12.87 -9.24
CA LYS A 138 8.94 -12.81 -8.01
C LYS A 138 7.74 -11.88 -8.16
N ARG A 139 6.60 -12.32 -7.62
CA ARG A 139 5.42 -11.49 -7.39
C ARG A 139 5.28 -11.31 -5.89
N ILE A 140 5.28 -10.05 -5.45
CA ILE A 140 5.17 -9.72 -4.03
C ILE A 140 3.71 -9.42 -3.68
N TRP A 141 3.05 -8.54 -4.43
CA TRP A 141 1.64 -8.25 -4.20
C TRP A 141 0.74 -9.23 -4.95
N GLN A 142 -0.22 -9.81 -4.23
CA GLN A 142 -1.24 -10.70 -4.77
C GLN A 142 -2.62 -10.10 -4.50
N PRO A 143 -3.32 -9.62 -5.54
CA PRO A 143 -4.65 -9.04 -5.39
C PRO A 143 -5.65 -10.07 -4.89
N GLN A 144 -6.51 -9.64 -3.96
CA GLN A 144 -7.59 -10.46 -3.45
C GLN A 144 -8.86 -10.31 -4.31
N ASN A 145 -9.83 -11.22 -4.11
CA ASN A 145 -11.06 -11.25 -4.89
C ASN A 145 -12.07 -10.20 -4.40
N ASN A 146 -11.78 -8.93 -4.69
CA ASN A 146 -12.70 -7.81 -4.51
C ASN A 146 -12.63 -6.87 -5.72
N ALA A 147 -13.68 -6.12 -5.98
CA ALA A 147 -13.84 -5.32 -7.20
C ALA A 147 -12.74 -4.26 -7.39
N ALA A 148 -12.25 -3.66 -6.30
CA ALA A 148 -11.21 -2.64 -6.38
C ALA A 148 -9.87 -3.23 -6.81
N GLU A 149 -9.44 -4.33 -6.17
CA GLU A 149 -8.17 -4.96 -6.49
C GLU A 149 -8.20 -5.68 -7.84
N GLN A 150 -9.32 -6.30 -8.21
CA GLN A 150 -9.46 -6.92 -9.53
C GLN A 150 -9.28 -5.91 -10.66
N LYS A 151 -9.80 -4.69 -10.51
CA LYS A 151 -9.58 -3.61 -11.47
C LYS A 151 -8.09 -3.25 -11.63
N HIS A 152 -7.35 -3.22 -10.52
CA HIS A 152 -5.90 -2.99 -10.56
C HIS A 152 -5.15 -4.17 -11.19
N ALA A 153 -5.53 -5.40 -10.83
CA ALA A 153 -4.96 -6.62 -11.40
C ALA A 153 -5.15 -6.69 -12.92
N GLU A 154 -6.37 -6.45 -13.42
CA GLU A 154 -6.67 -6.40 -14.84
C GLU A 154 -5.84 -5.34 -15.58
N ARG A 155 -5.73 -4.12 -15.00
CA ARG A 155 -4.89 -3.08 -15.58
C ARG A 155 -3.43 -3.50 -15.65
N MET A 156 -2.88 -4.08 -14.60
CA MET A 156 -1.52 -4.58 -14.57
C MET A 156 -1.31 -5.68 -15.60
N GLN A 157 -2.24 -6.63 -15.68
CA GLN A 157 -2.21 -7.68 -16.67
C GLN A 157 -2.18 -7.13 -18.09
N GLN A 158 -3.08 -6.21 -18.44
CA GLN A 158 -3.13 -5.56 -19.75
C GLN A 158 -1.82 -4.85 -20.12
N LEU A 159 -1.19 -4.16 -19.17
CA LEU A 159 0.06 -3.46 -19.38
C LEU A 159 1.23 -4.41 -19.60
N TRP A 160 1.28 -5.51 -18.85
CA TRP A 160 2.38 -6.47 -18.87
C TRP A 160 2.21 -7.62 -19.87
N GLU A 161 0.99 -8.03 -20.25
CA GLU A 161 0.77 -9.07 -21.26
C GLU A 161 0.96 -8.58 -22.70
N LYS A 162 0.67 -7.31 -23.00
CA LYS A 162 0.94 -6.72 -24.33
C LYS A 162 2.43 -6.73 -24.72
N GLY A 163 3.26 -7.33 -23.91
CA GLY A 163 4.64 -7.65 -24.18
C GLY A 163 5.21 -8.48 -23.03
N SER A 164 6.01 -9.41 -23.36
CA SER A 164 6.51 -10.56 -22.62
C SER A 164 7.37 -10.29 -21.38
N ASN A 165 6.88 -9.66 -20.33
CA ASN A 165 7.55 -9.75 -19.02
C ASN A 165 6.51 -9.68 -17.89
N LYS A 166 6.59 -10.62 -16.96
CA LYS A 166 5.82 -10.67 -15.71
C LYS A 166 6.31 -9.59 -14.75
N TYR A 167 5.42 -8.93 -14.01
CA TYR A 167 5.78 -8.01 -12.94
C TYR A 167 6.24 -8.72 -11.66
#